data_c542deae1952a4b17be546a96b3c442e
#
_entry.id   c542deae1952a4b17be546a96b3c442e
#
_cell.length_a   1.000
_cell.length_b   1.000
_cell.length_c   1.000
_cell.angle_alpha   90.00
_cell.angle_beta   90.00
_cell.angle_gamma   90.00
#
_symmetry.space_group_name_H-M   'P 1'
#
loop_
_entity.id
_entity.type
_entity.pdbx_description
1 polymer ?
#
loop_
_entity_poly.entity_id
_entity_poly.type
_entity_poly.pdbx_seq_one_letter_code
_entity_poly.pdbx_strand_id
1 'polypeptide(L)'
;MLGSQYSNKKRKRGMEAPPQMSFSEQEHLLWTDELLDYFMLQNSNEPLPQPPEPPQTIDLNRPVDDKGHTPMHWAAAMGDLHVVSTLEQRGARLDCQAHNGETPLMRAVMFTNNWDKQTMDRLVDRLQGTADMSDWFGSTVFHHIAATTCSKSKYQCARYYLDILLTKLGEIWPPEMLTALLEKGDHNGDTAIILSLIHI
;
A
#
# COMPACT_ATOMS: atom_id res chain seq x y z
N MET A 1 37.77 42.60 -52.46
CA MET A 1 36.37 42.39 -52.05
C MET A 1 36.16 40.91 -51.79
N LEU A 2 36.18 40.52 -50.54
CA LEU A 2 36.04 39.09 -50.11
C LEU A 2 34.65 38.92 -49.56
N GLY A 3 33.80 38.16 -50.26
CA GLY A 3 32.48 37.81 -49.84
C GLY A 3 32.49 36.51 -48.95
N SER A 4 32.19 36.69 -47.70
CA SER A 4 32.05 35.56 -46.74
C SER A 4 30.69 34.90 -46.95
N GLN A 5 30.69 33.63 -47.38
CA GLN A 5 29.51 32.80 -47.42
C GLN A 5 29.30 32.11 -46.05
N TYR A 6 28.33 32.58 -45.28
CA TYR A 6 27.85 31.86 -44.09
C TYR A 6 26.86 30.76 -44.50
N SER A 7 27.34 29.53 -44.46
CA SER A 7 26.50 28.35 -44.65
C SER A 7 25.72 28.02 -43.36
N ASN A 8 24.41 28.30 -43.33
CA ASN A 8 23.49 27.96 -42.29
C ASN A 8 23.13 26.47 -42.37
N LYS A 9 23.92 25.59 -41.70
CA LYS A 9 23.51 24.19 -41.44
C LYS A 9 22.43 24.15 -40.37
N LYS A 10 21.15 24.19 -40.78
CA LYS A 10 20.02 23.79 -39.91
C LYS A 10 20.18 22.31 -39.53
N ARG A 11 20.61 22.05 -38.29
CA ARG A 11 20.49 20.72 -37.68
C ARG A 11 19.01 20.38 -37.53
N LYS A 12 18.48 19.48 -38.35
CA LYS A 12 17.23 18.79 -38.12
C LYS A 12 17.41 18.02 -36.78
N ARG A 13 16.79 18.50 -35.70
CA ARG A 13 16.50 17.67 -34.55
C ARG A 13 15.55 16.58 -35.05
N GLY A 14 16.03 15.35 -35.18
CA GLY A 14 15.20 14.22 -35.37
C GLY A 14 14.22 14.16 -34.18
N MET A 15 12.94 14.21 -34.44
CA MET A 15 11.93 13.81 -33.48
C MET A 15 12.15 12.28 -33.29
N GLU A 16 12.82 11.91 -32.22
CA GLU A 16 12.80 10.51 -31.75
C GLU A 16 11.34 10.18 -31.48
N ALA A 17 10.85 9.14 -32.12
CA ALA A 17 9.54 8.58 -31.80
C ALA A 17 9.54 8.23 -30.30
N PRO A 18 8.43 8.46 -29.57
CA PRO A 18 8.35 8.08 -28.17
C PRO A 18 8.72 6.60 -28.04
N PRO A 19 9.48 6.22 -27.01
CA PRO A 19 9.88 4.84 -26.82
C PRO A 19 8.63 3.96 -26.82
N GLN A 20 8.58 2.97 -27.69
CA GLN A 20 7.49 2.00 -27.71
C GLN A 20 7.59 1.19 -26.42
N MET A 21 6.50 1.18 -25.65
CA MET A 21 6.40 0.37 -24.43
C MET A 21 6.59 -1.10 -24.78
N SER A 22 7.32 -1.82 -23.95
CA SER A 22 7.47 -3.26 -24.11
C SER A 22 6.11 -3.98 -23.91
N PHE A 23 5.98 -5.18 -24.49
CA PHE A 23 4.77 -5.98 -24.32
C PHE A 23 4.44 -6.22 -22.84
N SER A 24 5.43 -6.52 -22.02
CA SER A 24 5.27 -6.71 -20.57
C SER A 24 4.81 -5.44 -19.84
N GLU A 25 5.24 -4.25 -20.28
CA GLU A 25 4.75 -2.98 -19.74
C GLU A 25 3.30 -2.72 -20.09
N GLN A 26 2.91 -3.05 -21.31
CA GLN A 26 1.51 -2.93 -21.74
C GLN A 26 0.60 -3.90 -20.98
N GLU A 27 1.00 -5.16 -20.83
CA GLU A 27 0.27 -6.15 -20.01
C GLU A 27 0.14 -5.69 -18.54
N HIS A 28 1.23 -5.16 -17.97
CA HIS A 28 1.21 -4.65 -16.60
C HIS A 28 0.19 -3.52 -16.43
N LEU A 29 0.19 -2.54 -17.34
CA LEU A 29 -0.74 -1.41 -17.27
C LEU A 29 -2.19 -1.87 -17.43
N LEU A 30 -2.48 -2.71 -18.43
CA LEU A 30 -3.84 -3.22 -18.65
C LEU A 30 -4.37 -3.97 -17.43
N TRP A 31 -3.58 -4.90 -16.90
CA TRP A 31 -3.97 -5.64 -15.70
C TRP A 31 -4.13 -4.73 -14.47
N THR A 32 -3.25 -3.73 -14.33
CA THR A 32 -3.32 -2.76 -13.23
C THR A 32 -4.60 -1.94 -13.30
N ASP A 33 -4.96 -1.44 -14.47
CA ASP A 33 -6.19 -0.67 -14.68
C ASP A 33 -7.43 -1.54 -14.35
N GLU A 34 -7.46 -2.78 -14.84
CA GLU A 34 -8.55 -3.73 -14.53
C GLU A 34 -8.63 -4.03 -13.02
N LEU A 35 -7.50 -4.18 -12.34
CA LEU A 35 -7.45 -4.44 -10.90
C LEU A 35 -7.94 -3.24 -10.10
N LEU A 36 -7.55 -2.03 -10.47
CA LEU A 36 -8.01 -0.81 -9.81
C LEU A 36 -9.50 -0.58 -10.05
N ASP A 37 -9.99 -0.79 -11.25
CA ASP A 37 -11.42 -0.74 -11.58
C ASP A 37 -12.21 -1.76 -10.75
N TYR A 38 -11.72 -2.99 -10.63
CA TYR A 38 -12.32 -4.01 -9.76
C TYR A 38 -12.43 -3.51 -8.31
N PHE A 39 -11.38 -2.93 -7.72
CA PHE A 39 -11.43 -2.41 -6.37
C PHE A 39 -12.40 -1.23 -6.21
N MET A 40 -12.51 -0.36 -7.22
CA MET A 40 -13.45 0.76 -7.20
C MET A 40 -14.92 0.28 -7.24
N LEU A 41 -15.20 -0.79 -7.96
CA LEU A 41 -16.53 -1.38 -8.07
C LEU A 41 -16.97 -2.11 -6.78
N GLN A 42 -16.06 -2.54 -5.90
CA GLN A 42 -16.42 -3.21 -4.64
C GLN A 42 -17.34 -2.39 -3.73
N ASN A 43 -17.37 -1.08 -3.89
CA ASN A 43 -18.23 -0.18 -3.12
C ASN A 43 -19.53 0.19 -3.88
N SER A 44 -19.77 -0.36 -5.05
CA SER A 44 -21.00 -0.18 -5.83
C SER A 44 -22.04 -1.24 -5.46
N ASN A 45 -23.33 -0.92 -5.73
CA ASN A 45 -24.43 -1.88 -5.55
C ASN A 45 -24.57 -2.86 -6.72
N GLU A 46 -23.60 -2.87 -7.63
CA GLU A 46 -23.60 -3.76 -8.79
C GLU A 46 -22.98 -5.13 -8.46
N PRO A 47 -23.35 -6.19 -9.18
CA PRO A 47 -22.68 -7.50 -9.01
C PRO A 47 -21.20 -7.34 -9.31
N LEU A 48 -20.35 -7.68 -8.33
CA LEU A 48 -18.92 -7.60 -8.48
C LEU A 48 -18.42 -8.53 -9.58
N PRO A 49 -17.59 -8.04 -10.51
CA PRO A 49 -16.85 -8.91 -11.42
C PRO A 49 -15.91 -9.81 -10.62
N GLN A 50 -15.36 -10.82 -11.23
CA GLN A 50 -14.25 -11.56 -10.63
C GLN A 50 -12.97 -10.70 -10.67
N PRO A 51 -12.10 -10.78 -9.65
CA PRO A 51 -10.84 -10.08 -9.69
C PRO A 51 -10.00 -10.55 -10.88
N PRO A 52 -9.33 -9.63 -11.60
CA PRO A 52 -8.49 -10.00 -12.73
C PRO A 52 -7.28 -10.83 -12.26
N GLU A 53 -7.06 -11.96 -12.89
CA GLU A 53 -5.90 -12.79 -12.60
C GLU A 53 -4.62 -12.11 -13.11
N PRO A 54 -3.54 -12.03 -12.27
CA PRO A 54 -2.30 -11.43 -12.72
C PRO A 54 -1.64 -12.27 -13.82
N PRO A 55 -1.22 -11.65 -14.95
CA PRO A 55 -0.43 -12.34 -15.98
C PRO A 55 0.86 -12.94 -15.38
N GLN A 56 1.36 -14.02 -16.00
CA GLN A 56 2.55 -14.72 -15.49
C GLN A 56 3.85 -13.91 -15.66
N THR A 57 3.84 -12.96 -16.57
CA THR A 57 5.02 -12.21 -17.03
C THR A 57 5.26 -10.91 -16.28
N ILE A 58 4.33 -10.49 -15.42
CA ILE A 58 4.41 -9.19 -14.74
C ILE A 58 5.08 -9.29 -13.37
N ASP A 59 5.76 -8.21 -12.98
CA ASP A 59 6.28 -8.02 -11.62
C ASP A 59 5.17 -7.48 -10.71
N LEU A 60 4.69 -8.32 -9.78
CA LEU A 60 3.64 -7.99 -8.82
C LEU A 60 4.09 -7.00 -7.73
N ASN A 61 5.37 -6.71 -7.64
CA ASN A 61 5.93 -5.76 -6.67
C ASN A 61 6.08 -4.36 -7.25
N ARG A 62 5.72 -4.20 -8.51
CA ARG A 62 5.75 -2.91 -9.20
C ARG A 62 4.60 -2.02 -8.71
N PRO A 63 4.85 -0.71 -8.51
CA PRO A 63 3.79 0.25 -8.18
C PRO A 63 2.68 0.29 -9.22
N VAL A 64 1.44 0.45 -8.74
CA VAL A 64 0.23 0.58 -9.58
C VAL A 64 -0.39 1.98 -9.51
N ASP A 65 0.15 2.84 -8.65
CA ASP A 65 -0.25 4.24 -8.56
C ASP A 65 0.95 5.18 -8.37
N ASP A 66 0.68 6.48 -8.43
CA ASP A 66 1.67 7.56 -8.29
C ASP A 66 2.26 7.70 -6.89
N LYS A 67 1.68 7.06 -5.88
CA LYS A 67 2.17 7.03 -4.50
C LYS A 67 3.10 5.84 -4.23
N GLY A 68 3.28 4.98 -5.20
CA GLY A 68 4.13 3.80 -5.09
C GLY A 68 3.47 2.60 -4.44
N HIS A 69 2.15 2.59 -4.31
CA HIS A 69 1.45 1.43 -3.79
C HIS A 69 1.48 0.28 -4.81
N THR A 70 1.78 -0.92 -4.32
CA THR A 70 1.73 -2.16 -5.11
C THR A 70 0.31 -2.75 -5.07
N PRO A 71 -0.01 -3.75 -5.92
CA PRO A 71 -1.27 -4.49 -5.82
C PRO A 71 -1.58 -4.99 -4.41
N MET A 72 -0.55 -5.44 -3.65
CA MET A 72 -0.70 -5.90 -2.27
C MET A 72 -1.19 -4.80 -1.33
N HIS A 73 -0.73 -3.56 -1.48
CA HIS A 73 -1.22 -2.43 -0.69
C HIS A 73 -2.71 -2.19 -0.92
N TRP A 74 -3.14 -2.23 -2.16
CA TRP A 74 -4.55 -2.04 -2.52
C TRP A 74 -5.42 -3.18 -2.02
N ALA A 75 -5.02 -4.44 -2.25
CA ALA A 75 -5.74 -5.62 -1.76
C ALA A 75 -5.89 -5.63 -0.23
N ALA A 76 -4.82 -5.28 0.49
CA ALA A 76 -4.84 -5.15 1.95
C ALA A 76 -5.75 -4.00 2.42
N ALA A 77 -5.69 -2.83 1.77
CA ALA A 77 -6.55 -1.69 2.10
C ALA A 77 -8.03 -1.98 1.85
N MET A 78 -8.34 -2.73 0.81
CA MET A 78 -9.71 -3.13 0.45
C MET A 78 -10.22 -4.31 1.28
N GLY A 79 -9.37 -4.98 2.04
CA GLY A 79 -9.73 -6.18 2.81
C GLY A 79 -10.12 -7.36 1.91
N ASP A 80 -9.55 -7.41 0.70
CA ASP A 80 -9.81 -8.46 -0.26
C ASP A 80 -8.85 -9.63 -0.06
N LEU A 81 -9.21 -10.55 0.83
CA LEU A 81 -8.37 -11.69 1.18
C LEU A 81 -8.16 -12.67 0.01
N HIS A 82 -9.07 -12.68 -0.96
CA HIS A 82 -8.92 -13.53 -2.14
C HIS A 82 -7.78 -12.99 -3.01
N VAL A 83 -7.80 -11.69 -3.32
CA VAL A 83 -6.72 -11.04 -4.08
C VAL A 83 -5.40 -11.09 -3.30
N VAL A 84 -5.39 -10.82 -1.98
CA VAL A 84 -4.19 -10.98 -1.14
C VAL A 84 -3.60 -12.38 -1.28
N SER A 85 -4.44 -13.42 -1.16
CA SER A 85 -4.00 -14.82 -1.27
C SER A 85 -3.45 -15.15 -2.67
N THR A 86 -4.10 -14.67 -3.71
CA THR A 86 -3.67 -14.88 -5.10
C THR A 86 -2.32 -14.21 -5.35
N LEU A 87 -2.14 -12.96 -4.91
CA LEU A 87 -0.89 -12.22 -5.05
C LEU A 87 0.26 -12.91 -4.30
N GLU A 88 0.01 -13.35 -3.05
CA GLU A 88 0.99 -14.06 -2.24
C GLU A 88 1.43 -15.38 -2.90
N GLN A 89 0.47 -16.20 -3.37
CA GLN A 89 0.74 -17.46 -4.08
C GLN A 89 1.53 -17.25 -5.37
N ARG A 90 1.38 -16.11 -6.00
CA ARG A 90 2.09 -15.71 -7.22
C ARG A 90 3.44 -15.03 -6.92
N GLY A 91 3.85 -14.97 -5.65
CA GLY A 91 5.16 -14.46 -5.23
C GLY A 91 5.25 -12.96 -5.02
N ALA A 92 4.12 -12.27 -4.85
CA ALA A 92 4.13 -10.88 -4.43
C ALA A 92 4.75 -10.76 -3.03
N ARG A 93 5.62 -9.76 -2.82
CA ARG A 93 6.21 -9.46 -1.53
C ARG A 93 5.18 -8.82 -0.61
N LEU A 94 5.18 -9.24 0.65
CA LEU A 94 4.29 -8.72 1.69
C LEU A 94 4.86 -7.47 2.37
N ASP A 95 6.16 -7.24 2.23
CA ASP A 95 6.96 -6.20 2.88
C ASP A 95 7.32 -5.02 1.96
N CYS A 96 6.67 -4.90 0.80
CA CYS A 96 6.84 -3.75 -0.07
C CYS A 96 6.49 -2.46 0.65
N GLN A 97 7.27 -1.40 0.41
CA GLN A 97 6.99 -0.07 0.93
C GLN A 97 6.63 0.88 -0.22
N ALA A 98 5.60 1.68 -0.04
CA ALA A 98 5.22 2.76 -0.94
C ALA A 98 6.25 3.91 -0.91
N HIS A 99 6.04 4.98 -1.69
CA HIS A 99 6.98 6.11 -1.77
C HIS A 99 7.17 6.85 -0.44
N ASN A 100 6.23 6.75 0.48
CA ASN A 100 6.32 7.30 1.84
C ASN A 100 6.74 6.27 2.90
N GLY A 101 7.06 5.05 2.49
CA GLY A 101 7.46 3.96 3.39
C GLY A 101 6.31 3.16 3.98
N GLU A 102 5.05 3.46 3.66
CA GLU A 102 3.89 2.68 4.11
C GLU A 102 3.98 1.23 3.63
N THR A 103 3.68 0.28 4.51
CA THR A 103 3.53 -1.14 4.19
C THR A 103 2.06 -1.47 3.87
N PRO A 104 1.76 -2.63 3.24
CA PRO A 104 0.39 -3.09 3.05
C PRO A 104 -0.42 -3.17 4.35
N LEU A 105 0.22 -3.56 5.48
CA LEU A 105 -0.44 -3.61 6.78
C LEU A 105 -0.79 -2.21 7.32
N MET A 106 0.12 -1.24 7.20
CA MET A 106 -0.16 0.16 7.55
C MET A 106 -1.30 0.71 6.70
N ARG A 107 -1.30 0.41 5.41
CA ARG A 107 -2.35 0.84 4.50
C ARG A 107 -3.71 0.25 4.86
N ALA A 108 -3.76 -1.02 5.30
CA ALA A 108 -4.99 -1.71 5.69
C ALA A 108 -5.72 -1.04 6.86
N VAL A 109 -5.00 -0.50 7.85
CA VAL A 109 -5.59 0.11 9.05
C VAL A 109 -6.06 1.55 8.84
N MET A 110 -5.73 2.19 7.72
CA MET A 110 -6.14 3.57 7.41
C MET A 110 -7.59 3.68 6.92
N PHE A 111 -8.19 2.57 6.49
CA PHE A 111 -9.53 2.49 5.90
C PHE A 111 -10.44 1.60 6.74
N THR A 112 -11.76 1.74 6.54
CA THR A 112 -12.77 0.95 7.27
C THR A 112 -13.08 -0.40 6.62
N ASN A 113 -12.59 -0.66 5.40
CA ASN A 113 -12.96 -1.85 4.62
C ASN A 113 -12.73 -3.17 5.38
N ASN A 114 -11.60 -3.28 6.09
CA ASN A 114 -11.29 -4.47 6.87
C ASN A 114 -12.20 -4.61 8.12
N TRP A 115 -12.68 -3.49 8.67
CA TRP A 115 -13.72 -3.48 9.70
C TRP A 115 -15.06 -3.91 9.12
N ASP A 116 -15.49 -3.32 8.02
CA ASP A 116 -16.78 -3.59 7.40
C ASP A 116 -16.90 -5.06 6.94
N LYS A 117 -15.81 -5.63 6.44
CA LYS A 117 -15.71 -7.01 5.96
C LYS A 117 -15.28 -8.01 7.03
N GLN A 118 -14.87 -7.56 8.23
CA GLN A 118 -14.34 -8.41 9.32
C GLN A 118 -13.18 -9.30 8.84
N THR A 119 -12.22 -8.71 8.13
CA THR A 119 -11.11 -9.44 7.49
C THR A 119 -9.75 -9.24 8.15
N MET A 120 -9.65 -8.29 9.10
CA MET A 120 -8.36 -7.87 9.67
C MET A 120 -7.60 -8.99 10.36
N ASP A 121 -8.28 -9.91 11.05
CA ASP A 121 -7.66 -11.05 11.72
C ASP A 121 -6.87 -11.94 10.76
N ARG A 122 -7.50 -12.30 9.62
CA ARG A 122 -6.88 -13.13 8.60
C ARG A 122 -5.81 -12.36 7.80
N LEU A 123 -5.95 -11.04 7.69
CA LEU A 123 -4.95 -10.21 7.04
C LEU A 123 -3.69 -10.11 7.91
N VAL A 124 -3.85 -9.92 9.23
CA VAL A 124 -2.72 -9.88 10.17
C VAL A 124 -1.97 -11.21 10.19
N ASP A 125 -2.65 -12.36 10.14
CA ASP A 125 -1.99 -13.68 10.05
C ASP A 125 -0.98 -13.76 8.90
N ARG A 126 -1.22 -13.04 7.80
CA ARG A 126 -0.31 -13.00 6.64
C ARG A 126 0.74 -11.91 6.73
N LEU A 127 0.36 -10.72 7.20
CA LEU A 127 1.20 -9.51 7.16
C LEU A 127 1.92 -9.21 8.48
N GLN A 128 1.76 -10.02 9.52
CA GLN A 128 2.36 -9.81 10.85
C GLN A 128 3.88 -9.62 10.84
N GLY A 129 4.58 -10.25 9.88
CA GLY A 129 6.01 -10.08 9.70
C GLY A 129 6.46 -8.67 9.32
N THR A 130 5.50 -7.76 9.04
CA THR A 130 5.76 -6.35 8.72
C THR A 130 5.32 -5.40 9.82
N ALA A 131 4.83 -5.91 10.97
CA ALA A 131 4.23 -5.09 12.01
C ALA A 131 5.24 -4.18 12.74
N ASP A 132 6.54 -4.56 12.79
CA ASP A 132 7.63 -3.78 13.36
C ASP A 132 8.25 -2.76 12.40
N MET A 133 7.87 -2.81 11.13
CA MET A 133 8.34 -1.85 10.13
C MET A 133 7.81 -0.45 10.43
N SER A 134 8.56 0.54 9.99
CA SER A 134 8.17 1.95 10.06
C SER A 134 8.17 2.57 8.66
N ASP A 135 7.30 3.54 8.46
CA ASP A 135 7.34 4.41 7.30
C ASP A 135 8.52 5.42 7.38
N TRP A 136 8.65 6.30 6.39
CA TRP A 136 9.73 7.29 6.35
C TRP A 136 9.59 8.41 7.41
N PHE A 137 8.49 8.44 8.15
CA PHE A 137 8.27 9.34 9.28
C PHE A 137 8.53 8.67 10.63
N GLY A 138 8.96 7.41 10.62
CA GLY A 138 9.16 6.60 11.83
C GLY A 138 7.87 5.99 12.37
N SER A 139 6.72 6.20 11.69
CA SER A 139 5.42 5.74 12.16
C SER A 139 5.25 4.24 11.91
N THR A 140 4.80 3.51 12.93
CA THR A 140 4.44 2.10 12.85
C THR A 140 2.95 1.93 12.52
N VAL A 141 2.50 0.70 12.32
CA VAL A 141 1.07 0.40 12.14
C VAL A 141 0.21 0.94 13.29
N PHE A 142 0.72 0.98 14.53
CA PHE A 142 0.00 1.52 15.69
C PHE A 142 -0.14 3.04 15.63
N HIS A 143 0.84 3.77 15.09
CA HIS A 143 0.72 5.21 14.84
C HIS A 143 -0.37 5.51 13.81
N HIS A 144 -0.43 4.71 12.74
CA HIS A 144 -1.49 4.84 11.73
C HIS A 144 -2.88 4.56 12.30
N ILE A 145 -3.04 3.57 13.19
CA ILE A 145 -4.30 3.35 13.92
C ILE A 145 -4.64 4.57 14.78
N ALA A 146 -3.69 5.07 15.57
CA ALA A 146 -3.89 6.25 16.40
C ALA A 146 -4.32 7.46 15.57
N ALA A 147 -3.70 7.70 14.42
CA ALA A 147 -4.06 8.78 13.52
C ALA A 147 -5.51 8.68 12.99
N THR A 148 -6.08 7.49 12.85
CA THR A 148 -7.47 7.33 12.43
C THR A 148 -8.48 7.80 13.48
N THR A 149 -8.07 7.88 14.75
CA THR A 149 -8.93 8.34 15.86
C THR A 149 -9.25 9.83 15.83
N CYS A 150 -8.60 10.63 14.97
CA CYS A 150 -8.98 12.02 14.71
C CYS A 150 -10.45 12.15 14.29
N SER A 151 -11.04 11.11 13.74
CA SER A 151 -12.46 11.06 13.37
C SER A 151 -13.23 10.16 14.33
N LYS A 152 -14.19 10.74 15.07
CA LYS A 152 -15.05 9.98 16.00
C LYS A 152 -15.79 8.82 15.33
N SER A 153 -16.12 8.94 14.05
CA SER A 153 -16.76 7.87 13.27
C SER A 153 -15.86 6.64 13.08
N LYS A 154 -14.55 6.78 13.23
CA LYS A 154 -13.58 5.68 13.08
C LYS A 154 -13.15 5.03 14.40
N TYR A 155 -13.62 5.48 15.56
CA TYR A 155 -13.18 4.91 16.86
C TYR A 155 -13.44 3.41 16.98
N GLN A 156 -14.59 2.95 16.55
CA GLN A 156 -14.91 1.52 16.62
C GLN A 156 -14.01 0.69 15.71
N CYS A 157 -13.74 1.22 14.53
CA CYS A 157 -12.82 0.63 13.57
C CYS A 157 -11.38 0.58 14.12
N ALA A 158 -10.88 1.71 14.64
CA ALA A 158 -9.53 1.79 15.21
C ALA A 158 -9.37 0.83 16.41
N ARG A 159 -10.37 0.77 17.30
CA ARG A 159 -10.39 -0.19 18.42
C ARG A 159 -10.33 -1.64 17.93
N TYR A 160 -11.13 -1.99 16.94
CA TYR A 160 -11.13 -3.34 16.36
C TYR A 160 -9.76 -3.71 15.80
N TYR A 161 -9.11 -2.80 15.07
CA TYR A 161 -7.76 -3.04 14.53
C TYR A 161 -6.73 -3.20 15.64
N LEU A 162 -6.80 -2.35 16.66
CA LEU A 162 -5.92 -2.42 17.81
C LEU A 162 -6.08 -3.74 18.57
N ASP A 163 -7.32 -4.14 18.88
CA ASP A 163 -7.62 -5.37 19.61
C ASP A 163 -7.08 -6.59 18.84
N ILE A 164 -7.27 -6.66 17.52
CA ILE A 164 -6.77 -7.78 16.71
C ILE A 164 -5.25 -7.81 16.66
N LEU A 165 -4.60 -6.65 16.38
CA LEU A 165 -3.15 -6.60 16.31
C LEU A 165 -2.50 -6.98 17.65
N LEU A 166 -2.98 -6.44 18.76
CA LEU A 166 -2.46 -6.77 20.08
C LEU A 166 -2.63 -8.24 20.42
N THR A 167 -3.81 -8.83 20.10
CA THR A 167 -4.07 -10.25 20.33
C THR A 167 -3.15 -11.11 19.47
N LYS A 168 -3.11 -10.91 18.17
CA LYS A 168 -2.34 -11.73 17.24
C LYS A 168 -0.84 -11.63 17.46
N LEU A 169 -0.32 -10.41 17.64
CA LEU A 169 1.11 -10.21 17.90
C LEU A 169 1.48 -10.73 19.29
N GLY A 170 0.61 -10.58 20.30
CA GLY A 170 0.83 -11.10 21.64
C GLY A 170 0.84 -12.62 21.74
N GLU A 171 0.19 -13.34 20.81
CA GLU A 171 0.26 -14.80 20.71
C GLU A 171 1.59 -15.31 20.15
N ILE A 172 2.29 -14.50 19.34
CA ILE A 172 3.43 -14.93 18.52
C ILE A 172 4.73 -14.31 19.00
N TRP A 173 4.69 -13.05 19.42
CA TRP A 173 5.87 -12.27 19.79
C TRP A 173 6.15 -12.33 21.30
N PRO A 174 7.43 -12.32 21.70
CA PRO A 174 7.78 -12.10 23.10
C PRO A 174 7.19 -10.77 23.61
N PRO A 175 6.72 -10.71 24.87
CA PRO A 175 6.11 -9.49 25.43
C PRO A 175 7.02 -8.25 25.33
N GLU A 176 8.33 -8.42 25.46
CA GLU A 176 9.31 -7.35 25.38
C GLU A 176 9.36 -6.73 23.97
N MET A 177 9.19 -7.53 22.94
CA MET A 177 9.18 -7.07 21.55
C MET A 177 7.92 -6.26 21.26
N LEU A 178 6.77 -6.72 21.72
CA LEU A 178 5.51 -5.98 21.58
C LEU A 178 5.55 -4.67 22.37
N THR A 179 6.07 -4.68 23.60
CA THR A 179 6.25 -3.47 24.42
C THR A 179 7.16 -2.46 23.71
N ALA A 180 8.31 -2.91 23.20
CA ALA A 180 9.24 -2.05 22.47
C ALA A 180 8.59 -1.43 21.22
N LEU A 181 7.72 -2.17 20.52
CA LEU A 181 6.99 -1.66 19.36
C LEU A 181 5.96 -0.59 19.76
N LEU A 182 5.24 -0.78 20.87
CA LEU A 182 4.26 0.18 21.37
C LEU A 182 4.90 1.46 21.95
N GLU A 183 6.12 1.35 22.51
CA GLU A 183 6.90 2.45 23.02
C GLU A 183 7.74 3.18 21.97
N LYS A 184 7.77 2.63 20.74
CA LYS A 184 8.52 3.25 19.65
C LYS A 184 7.90 4.60 19.30
N GLY A 185 8.73 5.66 19.34
CA GLY A 185 8.32 6.98 18.86
C GLY A 185 8.55 7.15 17.37
N ASP A 186 7.74 8.00 16.75
CA ASP A 186 7.97 8.49 15.40
C ASP A 186 9.13 9.50 15.34
N HIS A 187 9.39 10.15 14.22
CA HIS A 187 10.46 11.13 14.09
C HIS A 187 10.27 12.40 14.97
N ASN A 188 9.06 12.64 15.47
CA ASN A 188 8.79 13.71 16.44
C ASN A 188 9.01 13.24 17.89
N GLY A 189 9.22 11.95 18.10
CA GLY A 189 9.29 11.30 19.41
C GLY A 189 7.93 10.94 20.00
N ASP A 190 6.86 11.06 19.23
CA ASP A 190 5.51 10.72 19.67
C ASP A 190 5.28 9.21 19.54
N THR A 191 4.82 8.58 20.62
CA THR A 191 4.36 7.18 20.56
C THR A 191 2.91 7.11 20.09
N ALA A 192 2.48 5.96 19.61
CA ALA A 192 1.08 5.75 19.21
C ALA A 192 0.09 6.07 20.35
N ILE A 193 0.48 5.84 21.61
CA ILE A 193 -0.35 6.16 22.79
C ILE A 193 -0.49 7.67 22.93
N ILE A 194 0.59 8.43 22.83
CA ILE A 194 0.56 9.90 22.89
C ILE A 194 -0.32 10.46 21.80
N LEU A 195 -0.17 10.00 20.57
CA LEU A 195 -1.00 10.43 19.44
C LEU A 195 -2.49 10.15 19.68
N SER A 196 -2.84 9.00 20.25
CA SER A 196 -4.24 8.68 20.56
C SER A 196 -4.86 9.61 21.60
N LEU A 197 -4.05 10.10 22.57
CA LEU A 197 -4.50 11.03 23.61
C LEU A 197 -4.70 12.47 23.12
N ILE A 198 -3.97 12.89 22.09
CA ILE A 198 -4.10 14.23 21.50
C ILE A 198 -5.45 14.40 20.77
N HIS A 199 -6.06 13.30 20.35
CA HIS A 199 -7.28 13.28 19.53
C HIS A 199 -8.56 12.97 20.33
N ILE A 200 -8.48 12.78 21.66
CA ILE A 200 -9.63 12.63 22.55
C ILE A 200 -10.08 13.99 23.06
#